data_699d7fc9c9114fc13001cc72d2dba499
#
_entry.id   699d7fc9c9114fc13001cc72d2dba499
#
_cell.length_a   1.000
_cell.length_b   1.000
_cell.length_c   1.000
_cell.angle_alpha   90.00
_cell.angle_beta   90.00
_cell.angle_gamma   90.00
#
_symmetry.space_group_name_H-M   'P 1'
#
loop_
_entity.id
_entity.type
_entity.pdbx_description
1 polymer ?
#
loop_
_entity_poly.entity_id
_entity_poly.type
_entity_poly.pdbx_seq_one_letter_code
_entity_poly.pdbx_strand_id
1 'polypeptide(L)'
;MFSAYQQAMRERLLAAPVVPAPEPWRPVFEYEYGVPVGGLLGIGFATHPDSGHELVMVVSGDGHGLFDAVTGEKVARDRDPDPDEHTPDASTDLSCPGLGPIAGGRVRIAGVFGGGLHTVTADGWILEVVAPAWPNHRVLVSRDGGLPHSGPHREGWWHIFHAGYSEFRAAGFSPSGQTIAVATSSDLSLWTRRRA
;
A
#
# COMPACT_ATOMS: atom_id res chain seq x y z
N MET A 1 -16.60 -6.63 -25.71
CA MET A 1 -17.80 -5.82 -25.33
C MET A 1 -18.14 -6.18 -23.88
N PHE A 2 -18.34 -5.20 -22.99
CA PHE A 2 -18.75 -5.47 -21.61
C PHE A 2 -20.21 -5.96 -21.57
N SER A 3 -20.49 -6.89 -20.64
CA SER A 3 -21.87 -7.22 -20.29
C SER A 3 -22.56 -6.04 -19.61
N ALA A 4 -23.90 -6.02 -19.57
CA ALA A 4 -24.65 -4.99 -18.87
C ALA A 4 -24.23 -4.88 -17.37
N TYR A 5 -23.96 -6.01 -16.71
CA TYR A 5 -23.47 -6.04 -15.34
C TYR A 5 -22.08 -5.40 -15.22
N GLN A 6 -21.13 -5.75 -16.10
CA GLN A 6 -19.77 -5.17 -16.08
C GLN A 6 -19.81 -3.66 -16.32
N GLN A 7 -20.68 -3.20 -17.23
CA GLN A 7 -20.84 -1.79 -17.50
C GLN A 7 -21.43 -1.04 -16.29
N ALA A 8 -22.47 -1.57 -15.67
CA ALA A 8 -23.09 -0.99 -14.48
C ALA A 8 -22.08 -0.94 -13.29
N MET A 9 -21.26 -1.99 -13.11
CA MET A 9 -20.21 -2.01 -12.10
C MET A 9 -19.13 -0.97 -12.37
N ARG A 10 -18.69 -0.86 -13.62
CA ARG A 10 -17.72 0.15 -14.04
C ARG A 10 -18.22 1.57 -13.77
N GLU A 11 -19.45 1.88 -14.12
CA GLU A 11 -20.07 3.19 -13.89
C GLU A 11 -20.17 3.50 -12.38
N ARG A 12 -20.57 2.51 -11.58
CA ARG A 12 -20.63 2.62 -10.13
C ARG A 12 -19.27 2.93 -9.49
N LEU A 13 -18.22 2.22 -9.90
CA LEU A 13 -16.87 2.46 -9.42
C LEU A 13 -16.32 3.83 -9.85
N LEU A 14 -16.65 4.29 -11.07
CA LEU A 14 -16.27 5.60 -11.57
C LEU A 14 -16.99 6.74 -10.82
N ALA A 15 -18.23 6.54 -10.47
CA ALA A 15 -19.06 7.55 -9.77
C ALA A 15 -18.69 7.69 -8.28
N ALA A 16 -18.02 6.68 -7.67
CA ALA A 16 -17.66 6.72 -6.26
C ALA A 16 -16.51 7.72 -6.02
N PRO A 17 -16.72 8.80 -5.26
CA PRO A 17 -15.64 9.72 -4.90
C PRO A 17 -14.65 9.05 -3.93
N VAL A 18 -13.42 9.58 -3.85
CA VAL A 18 -12.48 9.24 -2.78
C VAL A 18 -13.05 9.79 -1.46
N VAL A 19 -13.00 8.99 -0.43
CA VAL A 19 -13.46 9.34 0.92
C VAL A 19 -12.42 8.92 1.96
N PRO A 20 -12.42 9.53 3.13
CA PRO A 20 -11.58 9.06 4.24
C PRO A 20 -11.80 7.58 4.50
N ALA A 21 -10.73 6.87 4.82
CA ALA A 21 -10.83 5.48 5.24
C ALA A 21 -11.74 5.39 6.48
N PRO A 22 -12.59 4.34 6.58
CA PRO A 22 -13.50 4.20 7.71
C PRO A 22 -12.75 3.87 8.99
N GLU A 23 -13.34 4.18 10.15
CA GLU A 23 -12.82 3.67 11.41
C GLU A 23 -12.67 2.12 11.39
N PRO A 24 -11.58 1.58 11.94
CA PRO A 24 -10.57 2.23 12.80
C PRO A 24 -9.33 2.77 12.05
N TRP A 25 -9.37 2.85 10.72
CA TRP A 25 -8.23 3.28 9.90
C TRP A 25 -8.02 4.78 9.96
N ARG A 26 -6.81 5.21 10.33
CA ARG A 26 -6.41 6.62 10.42
C ARG A 26 -5.23 6.86 9.48
N PRO A 27 -5.21 7.96 8.72
CA PRO A 27 -4.05 8.32 7.93
C PRO A 27 -2.85 8.54 8.86
N VAL A 28 -1.68 8.07 8.41
CA VAL A 28 -0.41 8.27 9.14
C VAL A 28 0.22 9.60 8.75
N PHE A 29 0.06 10.00 7.49
CA PHE A 29 0.56 11.27 6.97
C PHE A 29 -0.58 12.28 6.87
N GLU A 30 -0.26 13.56 7.13
CA GLU A 30 -1.23 14.67 7.01
C GLU A 30 -1.52 15.06 5.55
N TYR A 31 -0.68 14.67 4.61
CA TYR A 31 -0.83 14.98 3.19
C TYR A 31 -1.82 14.05 2.50
N GLU A 32 -2.66 14.60 1.63
CA GLU A 32 -3.71 13.88 0.90
C GLU A 32 -3.18 12.63 0.13
N TYR A 33 -1.97 12.73 -0.43
CA TYR A 33 -1.34 11.65 -1.20
C TYR A 33 -0.19 10.96 -0.45
N GLY A 34 -0.08 11.20 0.87
CA GLY A 34 0.99 10.62 1.68
C GLY A 34 2.33 11.35 1.56
N VAL A 35 3.43 10.65 1.83
CA VAL A 35 4.78 11.21 1.77
C VAL A 35 5.39 11.02 0.38
N PRO A 36 6.03 12.06 -0.22
CA PRO A 36 6.65 11.92 -1.53
C PRO A 36 7.89 11.02 -1.47
N VAL A 37 7.94 10.06 -2.41
CA VAL A 37 9.07 9.16 -2.65
C VAL A 37 9.29 9.06 -4.16
N GLY A 38 10.17 9.91 -4.69
CA GLY A 38 10.45 9.94 -6.14
C GLY A 38 11.02 8.61 -6.64
N GLY A 39 10.54 8.17 -7.81
CA GLY A 39 11.00 6.94 -8.44
C GLY A 39 10.71 5.67 -7.66
N LEU A 40 9.63 5.64 -6.85
CA LEU A 40 9.25 4.49 -6.05
C LEU A 40 8.95 3.29 -6.96
N LEU A 41 9.57 2.15 -6.66
CA LEU A 41 9.47 0.89 -7.40
C LEU A 41 8.65 -0.16 -6.66
N GLY A 42 8.72 -0.18 -5.33
CA GLY A 42 7.99 -1.13 -4.52
C GLY A 42 8.14 -0.89 -3.02
N ILE A 43 7.32 -1.60 -2.25
CA ILE A 43 7.27 -1.51 -0.79
C ILE A 43 7.20 -2.89 -0.15
N GLY A 44 7.66 -2.98 1.10
CA GLY A 44 7.52 -4.19 1.91
C GLY A 44 7.38 -3.86 3.38
N PHE A 45 6.88 -4.81 4.15
CA PHE A 45 6.69 -4.67 5.59
C PHE A 45 7.76 -5.41 6.38
N ALA A 46 8.14 -4.82 7.50
CA ALA A 46 8.97 -5.42 8.53
C ALA A 46 8.47 -5.01 9.93
N THR A 47 9.07 -5.55 10.96
CA THR A 47 8.76 -5.18 12.36
C THR A 47 9.99 -4.57 13.01
N HIS A 48 9.84 -3.44 13.68
CA HIS A 48 10.90 -2.83 14.48
C HIS A 48 11.22 -3.74 15.68
N PRO A 49 12.48 -4.17 15.87
CA PRO A 49 12.84 -5.18 16.87
C PRO A 49 12.52 -4.74 18.31
N ASP A 50 12.68 -3.46 18.62
CA ASP A 50 12.52 -2.96 19.99
C ASP A 50 11.10 -2.48 20.29
N SER A 51 10.49 -1.68 19.40
CA SER A 51 9.14 -1.11 19.64
C SER A 51 8.00 -2.04 19.23
N GLY A 52 8.27 -3.02 18.36
CA GLY A 52 7.23 -3.86 17.75
C GLY A 52 6.32 -3.11 16.80
N HIS A 53 6.65 -1.85 16.43
CA HIS A 53 5.94 -1.14 15.38
C HIS A 53 6.18 -1.78 14.02
N GLU A 54 5.21 -1.74 13.18
CA GLU A 54 5.39 -2.09 11.79
C GLU A 54 6.19 -1.00 11.08
N LEU A 55 7.12 -1.44 10.24
CA LEU A 55 7.93 -0.60 9.39
C LEU A 55 7.55 -0.85 7.94
N VAL A 56 7.53 0.19 7.13
CA VAL A 56 7.39 0.10 5.67
C VAL A 56 8.72 0.47 5.03
N MET A 57 9.32 -0.52 4.38
CA MET A 57 10.48 -0.31 3.54
C MET A 57 10.01 0.13 2.15
N VAL A 58 10.64 1.16 1.60
CA VAL A 58 10.45 1.60 0.23
C VAL A 58 11.73 1.37 -0.57
N VAL A 59 11.58 0.83 -1.78
CA VAL A 59 12.63 0.69 -2.78
C VAL A 59 12.33 1.70 -3.89
N SER A 60 13.29 2.52 -4.24
CA SER A 60 13.15 3.55 -5.28
C SER A 60 14.40 3.63 -6.14
N GLY A 61 14.34 4.32 -7.28
CA GLY A 61 15.50 4.59 -8.12
C GLY A 61 16.62 5.38 -7.42
N ASP A 62 16.29 6.08 -6.32
CA ASP A 62 17.23 6.88 -5.52
C ASP A 62 17.65 6.18 -4.21
N GLY A 63 17.49 4.85 -4.13
CA GLY A 63 17.86 4.03 -2.97
C GLY A 63 16.67 3.55 -2.15
N HIS A 64 16.97 3.12 -0.91
CA HIS A 64 16.01 2.54 0.01
C HIS A 64 15.66 3.49 1.16
N GLY A 65 14.42 3.44 1.64
CA GLY A 65 13.95 4.17 2.81
C GLY A 65 13.14 3.28 3.74
N LEU A 66 13.09 3.62 5.02
CA LEU A 66 12.34 2.91 6.03
C LEU A 66 11.49 3.90 6.83
N PHE A 67 10.20 3.64 6.94
CA PHE A 67 9.23 4.47 7.66
C PHE A 67 8.55 3.67 8.77
N ASP A 68 8.38 4.28 9.92
CA ASP A 68 7.49 3.77 10.97
C ASP A 68 6.04 3.94 10.52
N ALA A 69 5.30 2.83 10.46
CA ALA A 69 3.93 2.81 9.95
C ALA A 69 2.88 3.32 10.96
N VAL A 70 3.29 3.63 12.18
CA VAL A 70 2.42 4.20 13.22
C VAL A 70 2.60 5.71 13.34
N THR A 71 3.86 6.17 13.32
CA THR A 71 4.21 7.59 13.52
C THR A 71 4.42 8.34 12.20
N GLY A 72 4.71 7.64 11.10
CA GLY A 72 5.09 8.23 9.82
C GLY A 72 6.55 8.72 9.78
N GLU A 73 7.31 8.52 10.85
CA GLU A 73 8.71 8.94 10.91
C GLU A 73 9.57 8.16 9.93
N LYS A 74 10.48 8.84 9.25
CA LYS A 74 11.52 8.20 8.46
C LYS A 74 12.63 7.69 9.39
N VAL A 75 12.67 6.38 9.60
CA VAL A 75 13.58 5.71 10.54
C VAL A 75 14.99 5.55 9.97
N ALA A 76 15.10 5.25 8.68
CA ALA A 76 16.39 5.05 8.03
C ALA A 76 16.30 5.36 6.53
N ARG A 77 17.46 5.65 5.94
CA ARG A 77 17.63 5.80 4.49
C ARG A 77 19.02 5.32 4.06
N ASP A 78 19.05 4.57 2.97
CA ASP A 78 20.24 4.24 2.20
C ASP A 78 20.11 4.87 0.81
N ARG A 79 21.07 5.69 0.41
CA ARG A 79 21.09 6.38 -0.90
C ARG A 79 21.97 5.69 -1.93
N ASP A 80 22.78 4.74 -1.50
CA ASP A 80 23.75 4.05 -2.33
C ASP A 80 23.79 2.55 -1.95
N PRO A 81 22.64 1.85 -2.06
CA PRO A 81 22.61 0.43 -1.80
C PRO A 81 23.50 -0.31 -2.80
N ASP A 82 23.97 -1.49 -2.41
CA ASP A 82 24.74 -2.36 -3.31
C ASP A 82 23.99 -2.55 -4.63
N PRO A 83 24.61 -2.27 -5.81
CA PRO A 83 23.96 -2.39 -7.10
C PRO A 83 23.30 -3.76 -7.36
N ASP A 84 23.89 -4.84 -6.82
CA ASP A 84 23.38 -6.20 -6.96
C ASP A 84 22.15 -6.46 -6.06
N GLU A 85 21.91 -5.60 -5.07
CA GLU A 85 20.82 -5.72 -4.10
C GLU A 85 19.87 -4.50 -4.11
N HIS A 86 20.09 -3.56 -5.02
CA HIS A 86 19.27 -2.33 -5.12
C HIS A 86 17.81 -2.63 -5.45
N THR A 87 17.58 -3.60 -6.32
CA THR A 87 16.21 -3.98 -6.73
C THR A 87 15.94 -5.45 -6.39
N PRO A 88 14.71 -5.78 -5.98
CA PRO A 88 14.34 -7.17 -5.75
C PRO A 88 14.24 -7.94 -7.08
N ASP A 89 14.66 -9.19 -7.08
CA ASP A 89 14.52 -10.10 -8.21
C ASP A 89 14.09 -11.52 -7.76
N ALA A 90 13.94 -12.42 -8.72
CA ALA A 90 13.52 -13.79 -8.46
C ALA A 90 14.58 -14.59 -7.67
N SER A 91 15.88 -14.27 -7.80
CA SER A 91 16.96 -14.96 -7.09
C SER A 91 17.00 -14.62 -5.59
N THR A 92 16.47 -13.46 -5.25
CA THR A 92 16.35 -12.95 -3.87
C THR A 92 14.96 -13.16 -3.25
N ASP A 93 14.11 -13.98 -3.85
CA ASP A 93 12.68 -14.14 -3.47
C ASP A 93 11.94 -12.80 -3.40
N LEU A 94 12.23 -11.91 -4.36
CA LEU A 94 11.70 -10.55 -4.41
C LEU A 94 11.98 -9.74 -3.13
N SER A 95 13.12 -9.93 -2.50
CA SER A 95 13.49 -9.21 -1.27
C SER A 95 14.73 -8.34 -1.44
N CYS A 96 14.81 -7.27 -0.66
CA CYS A 96 15.99 -6.43 -0.50
C CYS A 96 16.53 -6.51 0.95
N PRO A 97 17.83 -6.21 1.16
CA PRO A 97 18.39 -6.09 2.49
C PRO A 97 17.65 -5.06 3.34
N GLY A 98 17.39 -5.39 4.59
CA GLY A 98 16.86 -4.45 5.56
C GLY A 98 17.89 -3.37 5.93
N LEU A 99 17.40 -2.20 6.36
CA LEU A 99 18.26 -1.08 6.76
C LEU A 99 17.90 -0.56 8.15
N GLY A 100 18.82 0.18 8.77
CA GLY A 100 18.62 0.72 10.11
C GLY A 100 18.34 -0.37 11.15
N PRO A 101 17.26 -0.29 11.93
CA PRO A 101 16.95 -1.24 12.99
C PRO A 101 16.68 -2.69 12.50
N ILE A 102 16.42 -2.87 11.21
CA ILE A 102 16.19 -4.19 10.59
C ILE A 102 17.36 -4.65 9.72
N ALA A 103 18.53 -4.01 9.85
CA ALA A 103 19.73 -4.43 9.15
C ALA A 103 20.11 -5.89 9.49
N GLY A 104 20.63 -6.61 8.49
CA GLY A 104 20.95 -8.05 8.63
C GLY A 104 19.78 -8.99 8.33
N GLY A 105 18.55 -8.47 8.22
CA GLY A 105 17.40 -9.19 7.68
C GLY A 105 17.14 -8.86 6.21
N ARG A 106 16.10 -9.47 5.65
CA ARG A 106 15.61 -9.13 4.31
C ARG A 106 14.12 -8.80 4.36
N VAL A 107 13.69 -7.86 3.53
CA VAL A 107 12.28 -7.43 3.40
C VAL A 107 11.77 -7.81 2.02
N ARG A 108 10.70 -8.59 1.97
CA ARG A 108 10.04 -8.92 0.71
C ARG A 108 9.31 -7.70 0.16
N ILE A 109 9.53 -7.40 -1.11
CA ILE A 109 9.04 -6.18 -1.77
C ILE A 109 7.94 -6.54 -2.76
N ALA A 110 6.86 -5.80 -2.74
CA ALA A 110 5.77 -5.83 -3.71
C ALA A 110 5.80 -4.56 -4.56
N GLY A 111 5.70 -4.68 -5.86
CA GLY A 111 5.74 -3.53 -6.78
C GLY A 111 6.02 -3.91 -8.22
N VAL A 112 6.84 -3.13 -8.90
CA VAL A 112 7.16 -3.29 -10.35
C VAL A 112 7.72 -4.67 -10.69
N PHE A 113 8.51 -5.25 -9.79
CA PHE A 113 9.17 -6.54 -10.02
C PHE A 113 8.28 -7.75 -9.68
N GLY A 114 7.05 -7.51 -9.27
CA GLY A 114 6.11 -8.55 -8.83
C GLY A 114 5.91 -8.52 -7.31
N GLY A 115 5.53 -9.66 -6.76
CA GLY A 115 5.14 -9.79 -5.36
C GLY A 115 3.73 -9.28 -5.11
N GLY A 116 3.31 -9.33 -3.86
CA GLY A 116 2.01 -8.86 -3.42
C GLY A 116 1.99 -8.64 -1.92
N LEU A 117 1.10 -7.76 -1.48
CA LEU A 117 0.77 -7.55 -0.08
C LEU A 117 -0.50 -8.33 0.29
N HIS A 118 -0.81 -8.45 1.56
CA HIS A 118 -2.05 -9.10 1.99
C HIS A 118 -3.27 -8.27 1.56
N THR A 119 -4.29 -8.93 1.05
CA THR A 119 -5.53 -8.28 0.62
C THR A 119 -6.69 -8.50 1.58
N VAL A 120 -6.48 -9.34 2.59
CA VAL A 120 -7.50 -9.67 3.60
C VAL A 120 -6.85 -9.69 4.99
N THR A 121 -7.57 -9.19 5.99
CA THR A 121 -7.17 -9.29 7.40
C THR A 121 -7.94 -10.41 8.11
N ALA A 122 -7.39 -10.91 9.21
CA ALA A 122 -8.03 -11.97 10.00
C ALA A 122 -9.40 -11.56 10.60
N ASP A 123 -9.66 -10.27 10.75
CA ASP A 123 -10.90 -9.70 11.26
C ASP A 123 -11.86 -9.18 10.18
N GLY A 124 -11.66 -9.61 8.92
CA GLY A 124 -12.63 -9.48 7.84
C GLY A 124 -12.52 -8.19 7.00
N TRP A 125 -11.46 -7.39 7.12
CA TRP A 125 -11.20 -6.32 6.16
C TRP A 125 -10.66 -6.88 4.85
N ILE A 126 -11.15 -6.34 3.74
CA ILE A 126 -10.74 -6.69 2.37
C ILE A 126 -10.26 -5.42 1.69
N LEU A 127 -9.16 -5.53 0.94
CA LEU A 127 -8.64 -4.48 0.08
C LEU A 127 -8.66 -4.96 -1.37
N GLU A 128 -9.21 -4.15 -2.25
CA GLU A 128 -9.27 -4.42 -3.68
C GLU A 128 -8.64 -3.25 -4.45
N VAL A 129 -7.89 -3.60 -5.48
CA VAL A 129 -7.35 -2.63 -6.45
C VAL A 129 -8.08 -2.83 -7.77
N VAL A 130 -8.76 -1.79 -8.25
CA VAL A 130 -9.56 -1.82 -9.47
C VAL A 130 -9.14 -0.70 -10.42
N ALA A 131 -9.27 -0.92 -11.72
CA ALA A 131 -8.96 0.08 -12.75
C ALA A 131 -10.14 0.25 -13.72
N PRO A 132 -11.28 0.82 -13.28
CA PRO A 132 -12.46 1.01 -14.13
C PRO A 132 -12.22 2.00 -15.27
N ALA A 133 -11.19 2.84 -15.16
CA ALA A 133 -10.68 3.73 -16.20
C ALA A 133 -9.16 3.57 -16.32
N TRP A 134 -8.73 2.43 -16.87
CA TRP A 134 -7.30 2.17 -17.12
C TRP A 134 -6.62 3.40 -17.77
N PRO A 135 -5.38 3.79 -17.33
CA PRO A 135 -4.51 3.09 -16.37
C PRO A 135 -4.72 3.51 -14.91
N ASN A 136 -5.71 4.33 -14.60
CA ASN A 136 -5.90 4.88 -13.26
C ASN A 136 -6.48 3.85 -12.31
N HIS A 137 -5.71 3.49 -11.29
CA HIS A 137 -6.11 2.54 -10.27
C HIS A 137 -6.84 3.22 -9.11
N ARG A 138 -7.75 2.48 -8.49
CA ARG A 138 -8.47 2.85 -7.29
C ARG A 138 -8.27 1.80 -6.23
N VAL A 139 -8.08 2.22 -4.99
CA VAL A 139 -7.99 1.32 -3.85
C VAL A 139 -9.29 1.41 -3.06
N LEU A 140 -9.92 0.27 -2.90
CA LEU A 140 -11.16 0.09 -2.16
C LEU A 140 -10.89 -0.72 -0.92
N VAL A 141 -11.54 -0.37 0.18
CA VAL A 141 -11.59 -1.21 1.37
C VAL A 141 -13.04 -1.56 1.69
N SER A 142 -13.26 -2.76 2.19
CA SER A 142 -14.57 -3.22 2.61
C SER A 142 -14.45 -4.07 3.88
N ARG A 143 -15.56 -4.31 4.56
CA ARG A 143 -15.64 -5.14 5.74
C ARG A 143 -16.83 -6.09 5.65
N ASP A 144 -16.68 -7.27 6.25
CA ASP A 144 -17.75 -8.25 6.42
C ASP A 144 -18.47 -8.63 5.11
N GLY A 145 -17.71 -8.69 3.99
CA GLY A 145 -18.24 -9.02 2.68
C GLY A 145 -18.97 -7.88 1.97
N GLY A 146 -18.87 -6.64 2.48
CA GLY A 146 -19.38 -5.42 1.86
C GLY A 146 -18.64 -5.06 0.59
N LEU A 147 -18.76 -5.88 -0.46
CA LEU A 147 -18.10 -5.66 -1.74
C LEU A 147 -18.75 -4.53 -2.55
N PRO A 148 -18.02 -3.87 -3.46
CA PRO A 148 -18.55 -2.77 -4.29
C PRO A 148 -19.81 -3.13 -5.10
N HIS A 149 -20.02 -4.41 -5.38
CA HIS A 149 -21.18 -4.89 -6.12
C HIS A 149 -22.41 -5.20 -5.25
N SER A 150 -22.28 -5.30 -3.92
CA SER A 150 -23.34 -5.79 -3.04
C SER A 150 -23.89 -4.77 -2.05
N GLY A 151 -23.22 -3.63 -1.86
CA GLY A 151 -23.64 -2.65 -0.85
C GLY A 151 -23.44 -1.19 -1.28
N PRO A 152 -24.02 -0.22 -0.58
CA PRO A 152 -23.81 1.19 -0.87
C PRO A 152 -22.40 1.63 -0.51
N HIS A 153 -21.88 2.59 -1.28
CA HIS A 153 -20.62 3.27 -0.98
C HIS A 153 -20.71 4.00 0.36
N ARG A 154 -19.65 3.92 1.18
CA ARG A 154 -19.53 4.48 2.53
C ARG A 154 -20.29 3.73 3.63
N GLU A 155 -20.94 2.61 3.34
CA GLU A 155 -21.60 1.76 4.33
C GLU A 155 -20.96 0.38 4.40
N GLY A 156 -20.75 -0.28 3.25
CA GLY A 156 -20.10 -1.59 3.17
C GLY A 156 -18.73 -1.56 2.54
N TRP A 157 -18.43 -0.54 1.74
CA TRP A 157 -17.15 -0.35 1.09
C TRP A 157 -16.82 1.14 0.90
N TRP A 158 -15.52 1.46 0.81
CA TRP A 158 -14.98 2.81 0.74
C TRP A 158 -13.91 2.88 -0.34
N HIS A 159 -13.97 3.90 -1.22
CA HIS A 159 -12.91 4.25 -2.16
C HIS A 159 -11.95 5.20 -1.44
N ILE A 160 -10.82 4.68 -0.97
CA ILE A 160 -9.89 5.42 -0.08
C ILE A 160 -8.72 6.07 -0.80
N PHE A 161 -8.41 5.65 -2.03
CA PHE A 161 -7.28 6.19 -2.78
C PHE A 161 -7.48 6.09 -4.29
N HIS A 162 -7.04 7.11 -5.04
CA HIS A 162 -7.08 7.16 -6.50
C HIS A 162 -5.70 7.51 -7.06
N ALA A 163 -5.05 6.59 -7.76
CA ALA A 163 -3.80 6.81 -8.47
C ALA A 163 -4.09 7.49 -9.82
N GLY A 164 -4.43 8.79 -9.80
CA GLY A 164 -4.77 9.55 -11.01
C GLY A 164 -3.61 10.31 -11.63
N TYR A 165 -2.54 10.55 -10.86
CA TYR A 165 -1.41 11.38 -11.27
C TYR A 165 -0.09 10.63 -11.40
N SER A 166 0.01 9.44 -10.80
CA SER A 166 1.20 8.61 -10.80
C SER A 166 0.84 7.14 -10.96
N GLU A 167 1.78 6.37 -11.48
CA GLU A 167 1.56 4.94 -11.72
C GLU A 167 1.43 4.20 -10.39
N PHE A 168 0.43 3.35 -10.29
CA PHE A 168 0.24 2.44 -9.18
C PHE A 168 1.40 1.42 -9.11
N ARG A 169 1.87 1.13 -7.89
CA ARG A 169 2.93 0.15 -7.62
C ARG A 169 2.42 -1.04 -6.81
N ALA A 170 1.87 -0.76 -5.63
CA ALA A 170 1.36 -1.80 -4.73
C ALA A 170 0.32 -1.22 -3.77
N ALA A 171 -0.60 -2.05 -3.30
CA ALA A 171 -1.46 -1.76 -2.17
C ALA A 171 -1.81 -3.04 -1.41
N GLY A 172 -1.99 -2.92 -0.10
CA GLY A 172 -2.41 -4.04 0.73
C GLY A 172 -2.22 -3.78 2.22
N PHE A 173 -2.55 -4.80 2.98
CA PHE A 173 -2.36 -4.82 4.42
C PHE A 173 -0.95 -5.34 4.77
N SER A 174 -0.47 -4.90 5.92
CA SER A 174 0.65 -5.52 6.60
C SER A 174 0.34 -6.96 7.01
N PRO A 175 1.34 -7.80 7.30
CA PRO A 175 1.12 -9.17 7.79
C PRO A 175 0.28 -9.26 9.06
N SER A 176 0.35 -8.27 9.94
CA SER A 176 -0.48 -8.21 11.15
C SER A 176 -1.91 -7.70 10.88
N GLY A 177 -2.15 -7.14 9.69
CA GLY A 177 -3.41 -6.47 9.36
C GLY A 177 -3.62 -5.14 10.10
N GLN A 178 -2.59 -4.53 10.67
CA GLN A 178 -2.71 -3.27 11.44
C GLN A 178 -2.44 -2.03 10.59
N THR A 179 -1.85 -2.19 9.41
CA THR A 179 -1.49 -1.11 8.50
C THR A 179 -2.01 -1.39 7.10
N ILE A 180 -2.51 -0.36 6.43
CA ILE A 180 -2.73 -0.30 4.98
C ILE A 180 -1.60 0.53 4.38
N ALA A 181 -0.99 0.03 3.31
CA ALA A 181 -0.05 0.79 2.51
C ALA A 181 -0.52 0.86 1.06
N VAL A 182 -0.37 2.03 0.47
CA VAL A 182 -0.57 2.28 -0.97
C VAL A 182 0.65 3.01 -1.50
N ALA A 183 1.26 2.45 -2.53
CA ALA A 183 2.42 3.01 -3.21
C ALA A 183 2.11 3.34 -4.66
N THR A 184 2.52 4.52 -5.09
CA THR A 184 2.57 4.92 -6.49
C THR A 184 4.03 5.15 -6.90
N SER A 185 4.30 5.53 -8.14
CA SER A 185 5.66 5.85 -8.60
C SER A 185 6.28 7.07 -7.92
N SER A 186 5.50 7.86 -7.18
CA SER A 186 5.95 9.11 -6.55
C SER A 186 5.58 9.26 -5.08
N ASP A 187 4.71 8.41 -4.53
CA ASP A 187 4.16 8.63 -3.19
C ASP A 187 3.93 7.33 -2.42
N LEU A 188 4.06 7.42 -1.09
CA LEU A 188 3.66 6.40 -0.14
C LEU A 188 2.54 6.94 0.75
N SER A 189 1.38 6.29 0.74
CA SER A 189 0.27 6.56 1.65
C SER A 189 0.10 5.42 2.64
N LEU A 190 -0.11 5.76 3.92
CA LEU A 190 -0.29 4.78 4.99
C LEU A 190 -1.51 5.12 5.83
N TRP A 191 -2.23 4.09 6.24
CA TRP A 191 -3.26 4.13 7.28
C TRP A 191 -2.95 3.08 8.33
N THR A 192 -3.14 3.44 9.59
CA THR A 192 -2.93 2.52 10.70
C THR A 192 -4.15 2.48 11.62
N ARG A 193 -4.37 1.36 12.27
CA ARG A 193 -5.33 1.21 13.36
C ARG A 193 -4.66 1.05 14.73
N ARG A 194 -3.32 1.10 14.77
CA ARG A 194 -2.55 1.23 16.01
C ARG A 194 -2.58 2.66 16.51
N ARG A 195 -2.55 2.82 17.82
CA ARG A 195 -2.30 4.12 18.48
C ARG A 195 -0.80 4.25 18.72
N ALA A 196 -0.28 5.47 18.49
CA ALA A 196 1.09 5.83 18.82
C ALA A 196 1.31 5.79 20.34
#